data_69b805307af6b54e9f58b94744927a1d
#
_entry.id   69b805307af6b54e9f58b94744927a1d
#
_cell.length_a   1.000
_cell.length_b   1.000
_cell.length_c   1.000
_cell.angle_alpha   90.00
_cell.angle_beta   90.00
_cell.angle_gamma   90.00
#
_symmetry.space_group_name_H-M   'P 1'
#
loop_
_entity.id
_entity.type
_entity.pdbx_description
1 polymer ?
#
loop_
_entity_poly.entity_id
_entity_poly.type
_entity_poly.pdbx_seq_one_letter_code
_entity_poly.pdbx_strand_id
1 'polypeptide(L)'
;DRQGFDGDGFDGDLISVYLGADANFGDKWLAGVALSHSSGDADYKFSSAYATGTGELDTSMVSVLPYVRWSIDDKSEVWAIAGAGWGDVDLDRSATSQEGDADLSMWMLSAGGRRVLASGDEWNFALTGDAGILEMQTDGGVGIIDDMNVDVGRVKLAFEGERVISMEDGNRLAVFGQVGGRHDSGDGETGSGVELTGGVRFDTAGRVRVEAKARLLSLHSAGGYDENGVSVSAIVRPRADGTGVSLALSSYLGTGMSANNASLEQGYGYPGRRVEDLGLETDAWGMDARIGYALKVRRLSGLLTPFASFDMAGNDGHGMRMGLRYDLAGQGSTMLNLEFTGGQEYDRWRREAHNMVQLRAELRF
;
A
#
# COMPACT_ATOMS: atom_id res chain seq x y z
N ASP A 1 -11.10 11.81 -7.07
CA ASP A 1 -12.22 12.37 -7.83
C ASP A 1 -11.98 13.86 -8.08
N ARG A 2 -11.77 14.22 -9.34
CA ARG A 2 -11.74 15.60 -9.76
C ARG A 2 -13.16 16.16 -9.77
N GLN A 3 -13.74 16.35 -8.61
CA GLN A 3 -14.78 17.34 -8.43
C GLN A 3 -14.17 18.70 -8.05
N GLY A 4 -13.08 19.05 -8.73
CA GLY A 4 -12.74 20.45 -8.86
C GLY A 4 -13.76 21.11 -9.78
N PHE A 5 -14.25 22.24 -9.41
CA PHE A 5 -14.92 23.14 -10.34
C PHE A 5 -14.10 23.26 -11.62
N ASP A 6 -14.72 23.32 -12.79
CA ASP A 6 -14.05 23.43 -14.09
C ASP A 6 -12.85 24.41 -14.01
N GLY A 7 -11.63 23.86 -13.98
CA GLY A 7 -10.40 24.65 -13.92
C GLY A 7 -9.50 24.42 -12.72
N ASP A 8 -9.94 23.73 -11.68
CA ASP A 8 -9.10 23.37 -10.53
C ASP A 8 -8.26 22.12 -10.84
N GLY A 9 -7.00 22.14 -10.48
CA GLY A 9 -6.07 21.03 -10.70
C GLY A 9 -5.04 20.99 -9.58
N PHE A 10 -4.60 19.78 -9.25
CA PHE A 10 -3.55 19.51 -8.28
C PHE A 10 -2.52 18.59 -8.92
N ASP A 11 -1.23 18.91 -8.75
CA ASP A 11 -0.12 18.14 -9.28
C ASP A 11 1.04 18.22 -8.30
N GLY A 12 1.59 17.09 -7.86
CA GLY A 12 2.62 17.09 -6.82
C GLY A 12 3.37 15.78 -6.70
N ASP A 13 4.51 15.85 -6.03
CA ASP A 13 5.39 14.74 -5.73
C ASP A 13 5.46 14.50 -4.23
N LEU A 14 5.50 13.23 -3.80
CA LEU A 14 5.68 12.84 -2.41
C LEU A 14 6.84 11.82 -2.30
N ILE A 15 7.82 12.13 -1.49
CA ILE A 15 8.91 11.22 -1.16
C ILE A 15 8.72 10.73 0.28
N SER A 16 8.67 9.40 0.46
CA SER A 16 8.56 8.81 1.79
C SER A 16 9.69 7.81 2.05
N VAL A 17 10.24 7.86 3.25
CA VAL A 17 11.25 6.93 3.76
C VAL A 17 10.69 6.20 4.97
N TYR A 18 10.79 4.88 4.98
CA TYR A 18 10.32 4.04 6.07
C TYR A 18 11.48 3.25 6.69
N LEU A 19 11.51 3.18 8.00
CA LEU A 19 12.39 2.33 8.78
C LEU A 19 11.56 1.57 9.80
N GLY A 20 11.66 0.23 9.83
CA GLY A 20 10.90 -0.58 10.77
C GLY A 20 11.75 -1.67 11.42
N ALA A 21 11.34 -2.08 12.60
CA ALA A 21 11.86 -3.23 13.29
C ALA A 21 10.72 -3.98 13.98
N ASP A 22 10.76 -5.32 13.91
CA ASP A 22 9.83 -6.17 14.63
C ASP A 22 10.51 -7.37 15.27
N ALA A 23 9.84 -7.94 16.26
CA ALA A 23 10.30 -9.13 16.96
C ALA A 23 9.13 -10.09 17.23
N ASN A 24 9.44 -11.38 17.20
CA ASN A 24 8.52 -12.41 17.65
C ASN A 24 8.71 -12.64 19.15
N PHE A 25 7.64 -12.58 19.92
CA PHE A 25 7.62 -12.88 21.35
C PHE A 25 6.91 -14.22 21.56
N GLY A 26 7.72 -15.27 21.60
CA GLY A 26 7.22 -16.65 21.52
C GLY A 26 6.60 -16.94 20.16
N ASP A 27 5.70 -17.93 20.12
CA ASP A 27 5.08 -18.41 18.87
C ASP A 27 3.79 -17.65 18.50
N LYS A 28 3.34 -16.74 19.37
CA LYS A 28 2.00 -16.12 19.25
C LYS A 28 2.01 -14.63 18.98
N TRP A 29 3.06 -13.94 19.33
CA TRP A 29 3.11 -12.48 19.23
C TRP A 29 4.20 -12.02 18.28
N LEU A 30 3.83 -11.11 17.39
CA LEU A 30 4.77 -10.26 16.66
C LEU A 30 4.45 -8.82 17.05
N ALA A 31 5.45 -8.07 17.45
CA ALA A 31 5.29 -6.63 17.69
C ALA A 31 6.44 -5.87 17.06
N GLY A 32 6.14 -4.68 16.60
CA GLY A 32 7.13 -3.85 15.92
C GLY A 32 6.76 -2.38 15.96
N VAL A 33 7.65 -1.60 15.42
CA VAL A 33 7.47 -0.17 15.18
C VAL A 33 8.04 0.19 13.82
N ALA A 34 7.30 0.99 13.07
CA ALA A 34 7.79 1.64 11.86
C ALA A 34 7.89 3.15 12.12
N LEU A 35 8.92 3.75 11.57
CA LEU A 35 9.11 5.18 11.49
C LEU A 35 9.00 5.57 10.03
N SER A 36 8.34 6.67 9.73
CA SER A 36 8.33 7.23 8.39
C SER A 36 8.71 8.70 8.41
N HIS A 37 9.31 9.14 7.33
CA HIS A 37 9.47 10.55 7.00
C HIS A 37 8.98 10.74 5.57
N SER A 38 8.05 11.67 5.39
CA SER A 38 7.47 12.02 4.11
C SER A 38 7.71 13.49 3.84
N SER A 39 8.04 13.83 2.60
CA SER A 39 8.17 15.21 2.13
C SER A 39 7.55 15.28 0.75
N GLY A 40 6.70 16.24 0.52
CA GLY A 40 5.97 16.41 -0.75
C GLY A 40 5.85 17.87 -1.11
N ASP A 41 5.84 18.13 -2.40
CA ASP A 41 5.54 19.40 -3.01
C ASP A 41 4.39 19.25 -4.01
N ALA A 42 3.52 20.22 -4.07
CA ALA A 42 2.38 20.19 -4.97
C ALA A 42 2.00 21.55 -5.50
N ASP A 43 1.89 21.64 -6.81
CA ASP A 43 1.28 22.76 -7.50
C ASP A 43 -0.24 22.59 -7.57
N TYR A 44 -0.98 23.58 -7.21
CA TYR A 44 -2.42 23.56 -7.40
C TYR A 44 -2.92 24.79 -8.17
N LYS A 45 -4.00 24.59 -8.91
CA LYS A 45 -4.73 25.65 -9.60
C LYS A 45 -6.07 25.83 -8.93
N PHE A 46 -6.44 27.06 -8.68
CA PHE A 46 -7.75 27.37 -8.13
C PHE A 46 -8.47 28.36 -9.02
N SER A 47 -9.78 28.18 -9.13
CA SER A 47 -10.67 29.09 -9.83
C SER A 47 -11.88 29.35 -8.93
N SER A 48 -12.07 30.62 -8.59
CA SER A 48 -13.24 31.07 -7.84
C SER A 48 -13.92 32.20 -8.57
N ALA A 49 -15.12 32.58 -8.14
CA ALA A 49 -15.84 33.72 -8.70
C ALA A 49 -15.07 35.06 -8.59
N TYR A 50 -14.04 35.12 -7.78
CA TYR A 50 -13.30 36.34 -7.44
C TYR A 50 -11.82 36.31 -7.84
N ALA A 51 -11.24 35.13 -8.01
CA ALA A 51 -9.83 35.00 -8.35
C ALA A 51 -9.54 33.65 -9.01
N THR A 52 -8.63 33.68 -9.98
CA THR A 52 -8.01 32.47 -10.57
C THR A 52 -6.52 32.59 -10.38
N GLY A 53 -5.86 31.51 -9.94
CA GLY A 53 -4.43 31.53 -9.68
C GLY A 53 -3.84 30.15 -9.53
N THR A 54 -2.55 30.15 -9.27
CA THR A 54 -1.78 28.97 -8.91
C THR A 54 -1.24 29.16 -7.50
N GLY A 55 -1.00 28.07 -6.81
CA GLY A 55 -0.28 28.04 -5.53
C GLY A 55 0.59 26.80 -5.46
N GLU A 56 1.52 26.81 -4.54
CA GLU A 56 2.42 25.73 -4.21
C GLU A 56 2.15 25.29 -2.76
N LEU A 57 2.15 23.99 -2.52
CA LEU A 57 1.93 23.40 -1.22
C LEU A 57 3.10 22.46 -0.92
N ASP A 58 3.93 22.82 0.04
CA ASP A 58 5.01 21.97 0.53
C ASP A 58 4.58 21.30 1.82
N THR A 59 4.87 20.02 1.95
CA THR A 59 4.54 19.25 3.16
C THR A 59 5.73 18.43 3.62
N SER A 60 5.89 18.32 4.92
CA SER A 60 6.86 17.45 5.57
C SER A 60 6.23 16.79 6.78
N MET A 61 6.42 15.47 6.96
CA MET A 61 5.86 14.76 8.10
C MET A 61 6.76 13.62 8.55
N VAL A 62 6.94 13.49 9.85
CA VAL A 62 7.54 12.31 10.50
C VAL A 62 6.46 11.56 11.25
N SER A 63 6.41 10.22 11.12
CA SER A 63 5.42 9.41 11.82
C SER A 63 6.04 8.22 12.53
N VAL A 64 5.39 7.80 13.62
CA VAL A 64 5.72 6.61 14.40
C VAL A 64 4.52 5.69 14.40
N LEU A 65 4.71 4.43 14.00
CA LEU A 65 3.66 3.47 13.71
C LEU A 65 3.95 2.14 14.45
N PRO A 66 3.69 2.06 15.78
CA PRO A 66 3.74 0.79 16.49
C PRO A 66 2.63 -0.15 16.01
N TYR A 67 2.97 -1.44 15.89
CA TYR A 67 2.01 -2.47 15.50
C TYR A 67 2.22 -3.77 16.27
N VAL A 68 1.15 -4.55 16.33
CA VAL A 68 1.15 -5.84 16.98
C VAL A 68 0.26 -6.81 16.20
N ARG A 69 0.69 -8.08 16.13
CA ARG A 69 -0.13 -9.22 15.68
C ARG A 69 -0.10 -10.28 16.76
N TRP A 70 -1.26 -10.83 17.08
CA TRP A 70 -1.43 -11.88 18.05
C TRP A 70 -2.17 -13.07 17.43
N SER A 71 -1.49 -14.20 17.32
CA SER A 71 -2.07 -15.50 16.99
C SER A 71 -2.67 -16.11 18.26
N ILE A 72 -3.96 -15.97 18.46
CA ILE A 72 -4.69 -16.44 19.65
C ILE A 72 -4.59 -17.95 19.72
N ASP A 73 -4.89 -18.59 18.59
CA ASP A 73 -4.78 -20.03 18.33
C ASP A 73 -4.48 -20.27 16.85
N ASP A 74 -4.43 -21.53 16.42
CA ASP A 74 -4.13 -21.93 15.03
C ASP A 74 -5.18 -21.45 14.01
N LYS A 75 -6.32 -20.96 14.47
CA LYS A 75 -7.46 -20.53 13.67
C LYS A 75 -7.79 -19.04 13.77
N SER A 76 -7.21 -18.36 14.73
CA SER A 76 -7.60 -17.00 15.08
C SER A 76 -6.38 -16.10 15.24
N GLU A 77 -6.37 -15.01 14.51
CA GLU A 77 -5.37 -13.95 14.64
C GLU A 77 -6.04 -12.59 14.71
N VAL A 78 -5.42 -11.69 15.43
CA VAL A 78 -5.79 -10.27 15.49
C VAL A 78 -4.52 -9.43 15.31
N TRP A 79 -4.71 -8.23 14.78
CA TRP A 79 -3.65 -7.26 14.61
C TRP A 79 -4.14 -5.86 14.94
N ALA A 80 -3.24 -5.00 15.33
CA ALA A 80 -3.51 -3.59 15.52
C ALA A 80 -2.26 -2.77 15.15
N ILE A 81 -2.52 -1.58 14.65
CA ILE A 81 -1.53 -0.53 14.38
C ILE A 81 -2.08 0.77 14.93
N ALA A 82 -1.25 1.51 15.64
CA ALA A 82 -1.50 2.89 15.99
C ALA A 82 -0.45 3.77 15.32
N GLY A 83 -0.78 5.03 15.07
CA GLY A 83 0.14 5.96 14.44
C GLY A 83 0.00 7.35 15.02
N ALA A 84 1.12 8.06 15.09
CA ALA A 84 1.15 9.49 15.32
C ALA A 84 2.21 10.11 14.41
N GLY A 85 1.89 11.24 13.82
CA GLY A 85 2.77 11.99 12.93
C GLY A 85 2.74 13.47 13.24
N TRP A 86 3.87 14.12 12.97
CA TRP A 86 4.07 15.56 13.14
C TRP A 86 4.83 16.10 11.95
N GLY A 87 4.51 17.29 11.53
CA GLY A 87 5.13 17.90 10.37
C GLY A 87 4.69 19.32 10.16
N ASP A 88 4.98 19.81 8.99
CA ASP A 88 4.71 21.17 8.57
C ASP A 88 4.05 21.14 7.20
N VAL A 89 3.24 22.16 6.93
CA VAL A 89 2.67 22.44 5.62
C VAL A 89 2.83 23.91 5.32
N ASP A 90 3.48 24.22 4.21
CA ASP A 90 3.69 25.58 3.70
C ASP A 90 2.80 25.80 2.48
N LEU A 91 2.17 26.95 2.43
CA LEU A 91 1.31 27.37 1.35
C LEU A 91 1.81 28.69 0.75
N ASP A 92 2.09 28.68 -0.55
CA ASP A 92 2.29 29.89 -1.34
C ASP A 92 1.16 30.07 -2.36
N ARG A 93 0.53 31.24 -2.37
CA ARG A 93 -0.49 31.66 -3.34
C ARG A 93 -0.04 32.89 -4.11
N SER A 94 0.51 32.68 -5.29
CA SER A 94 1.01 33.74 -6.14
C SER A 94 -0.04 34.77 -6.54
N ALA A 95 -1.29 34.38 -6.72
CA ALA A 95 -2.35 35.30 -7.17
C ALA A 95 -2.90 36.22 -6.08
N THR A 96 -2.76 35.86 -4.81
CA THR A 96 -3.28 36.64 -3.66
C THR A 96 -2.18 37.14 -2.75
N SER A 97 -0.91 36.82 -3.06
CA SER A 97 0.25 37.06 -2.18
C SER A 97 0.01 36.55 -0.76
N GLN A 98 -0.65 35.42 -0.64
CA GLN A 98 -0.84 34.71 0.62
C GLN A 98 0.26 33.67 0.76
N GLU A 99 1.09 33.87 1.74
CA GLU A 99 2.07 32.88 2.21
C GLU A 99 1.71 32.53 3.65
N GLY A 100 1.79 31.27 4.00
CA GLY A 100 1.56 30.82 5.37
C GLY A 100 2.06 29.41 5.59
N ASP A 101 2.45 29.19 6.80
CA ASP A 101 2.88 27.91 7.34
C ASP A 101 1.89 27.44 8.41
N ALA A 102 1.72 26.14 8.55
CA ALA A 102 0.93 25.52 9.60
C ALA A 102 1.62 24.26 10.11
N ASP A 103 1.52 24.02 11.42
CA ASP A 103 1.92 22.76 12.00
C ASP A 103 0.93 21.66 11.57
N LEU A 104 1.44 20.53 11.10
CA LEU A 104 0.66 19.37 10.70
C LEU A 104 0.76 18.28 11.76
N SER A 105 -0.37 17.76 12.19
CA SER A 105 -0.45 16.60 13.08
C SER A 105 -1.35 15.53 12.49
N MET A 106 -1.01 14.27 12.77
CA MET A 106 -1.77 13.10 12.35
C MET A 106 -1.83 12.09 13.50
N TRP A 107 -2.98 11.46 13.65
CA TRP A 107 -3.06 10.22 14.39
C TRP A 107 -3.90 9.19 13.64
N MET A 108 -3.59 7.92 13.85
CA MET A 108 -4.36 6.81 13.28
C MET A 108 -4.44 5.64 14.23
N LEU A 109 -5.52 4.90 14.11
CA LEU A 109 -5.70 3.61 14.77
C LEU A 109 -6.37 2.67 13.78
N SER A 110 -5.79 1.48 13.59
CA SER A 110 -6.41 0.43 12.81
C SER A 110 -6.24 -0.90 13.52
N ALA A 111 -7.28 -1.72 13.51
CA ALA A 111 -7.26 -3.05 14.08
C ALA A 111 -8.12 -4.00 13.25
N GLY A 112 -7.73 -5.26 13.24
CA GLY A 112 -8.50 -6.27 12.53
C GLY A 112 -8.20 -7.66 13.06
N GLY A 113 -8.92 -8.62 12.49
CA GLY A 113 -8.73 -10.02 12.84
C GLY A 113 -9.33 -10.94 11.81
N ARG A 114 -8.86 -12.18 11.86
CA ARG A 114 -9.33 -13.27 11.03
C ARG A 114 -9.53 -14.52 11.87
N ARG A 115 -10.66 -15.20 11.65
CA ARG A 115 -10.96 -16.48 12.31
C ARG A 115 -11.37 -17.53 11.28
N VAL A 116 -10.65 -18.63 11.24
CA VAL A 116 -11.02 -19.81 10.46
C VAL A 116 -12.18 -20.50 11.17
N LEU A 117 -13.33 -20.55 10.52
CA LEU A 117 -14.57 -21.12 11.07
C LEU A 117 -14.61 -22.63 10.81
N ALA A 118 -14.20 -23.04 9.61
CA ALA A 118 -14.13 -24.42 9.20
C ALA A 118 -12.95 -24.61 8.24
N SER A 119 -12.22 -25.70 8.42
CA SER A 119 -11.10 -26.09 7.57
C SER A 119 -11.19 -27.59 7.31
N GLY A 120 -11.11 -27.96 6.04
CA GLY A 120 -11.08 -29.34 5.57
C GLY A 120 -10.00 -29.51 4.50
N ASP A 121 -9.93 -30.70 3.91
CA ASP A 121 -8.90 -31.02 2.92
C ASP A 121 -8.97 -30.13 1.67
N GLU A 122 -10.18 -29.73 1.27
CA GLU A 122 -10.38 -28.89 0.09
C GLU A 122 -10.97 -27.52 0.41
N TRP A 123 -11.70 -27.36 1.52
CA TRP A 123 -12.46 -26.18 1.82
C TRP A 123 -11.99 -25.47 3.09
N ASN A 124 -11.85 -24.17 3.00
CA ASN A 124 -11.58 -23.28 4.13
C ASN A 124 -12.61 -22.16 4.15
N PHE A 125 -13.16 -21.88 5.32
CA PHE A 125 -14.06 -20.76 5.56
C PHE A 125 -13.54 -19.94 6.71
N ALA A 126 -13.56 -18.62 6.57
CA ALA A 126 -13.14 -17.70 7.60
C ALA A 126 -14.06 -16.49 7.70
N LEU A 127 -14.03 -15.86 8.85
CA LEU A 127 -14.56 -14.53 9.08
C LEU A 127 -13.37 -13.59 9.24
N THR A 128 -13.42 -12.44 8.57
CA THR A 128 -12.43 -11.38 8.67
C THR A 128 -13.13 -10.07 8.97
N GLY A 129 -12.49 -9.21 9.73
CA GLY A 129 -12.98 -7.88 10.00
C GLY A 129 -11.86 -6.95 10.33
N ASP A 130 -12.00 -5.70 9.93
CA ASP A 130 -11.07 -4.62 10.21
C ASP A 130 -11.81 -3.31 10.44
N ALA A 131 -11.21 -2.45 11.23
CA ALA A 131 -11.66 -1.10 11.46
C ALA A 131 -10.44 -0.17 11.56
N GLY A 132 -10.57 1.02 11.01
CA GLY A 132 -9.54 2.04 11.08
C GLY A 132 -10.12 3.43 11.09
N ILE A 133 -9.41 4.34 11.72
CA ILE A 133 -9.65 5.78 11.71
C ILE A 133 -8.32 6.49 11.55
N LEU A 134 -8.32 7.56 10.78
CA LEU A 134 -7.20 8.48 10.61
C LEU A 134 -7.74 9.89 10.74
N GLU A 135 -7.03 10.74 11.44
CA GLU A 135 -7.30 12.16 11.57
C GLU A 135 -6.03 12.95 11.30
N MET A 136 -6.16 13.99 10.51
CA MET A 136 -5.10 14.95 10.21
C MET A 136 -5.59 16.35 10.52
N GLN A 137 -4.75 17.15 11.16
CA GLN A 137 -5.08 18.50 11.57
C GLN A 137 -3.91 19.44 11.26
N THR A 138 -4.25 20.66 10.85
CA THR A 138 -3.30 21.78 10.85
C THR A 138 -3.60 22.72 11.99
N ASP A 139 -2.59 23.34 12.56
CA ASP A 139 -2.70 24.39 13.58
C ASP A 139 -2.08 25.67 13.02
N GLY A 140 -2.89 26.72 12.90
CA GLY A 140 -2.52 27.95 12.19
C GLY A 140 -2.62 27.81 10.68
N GLY A 141 -1.97 28.73 9.98
CA GLY A 141 -1.93 28.76 8.53
C GLY A 141 -2.78 29.84 7.90
N VAL A 142 -2.98 29.74 6.60
CA VAL A 142 -3.79 30.67 5.82
C VAL A 142 -4.56 29.92 4.71
N GLY A 143 -5.71 30.42 4.36
CA GLY A 143 -6.47 29.89 3.23
C GLY A 143 -6.96 28.46 3.44
N ILE A 144 -6.51 27.53 2.59
CA ILE A 144 -6.96 26.12 2.65
C ILE A 144 -6.29 25.30 3.78
N ILE A 145 -5.19 25.80 4.33
CA ILE A 145 -4.47 25.14 5.42
C ILE A 145 -4.78 25.75 6.80
N ASP A 146 -5.68 26.73 6.86
CA ASP A 146 -6.06 27.43 8.08
C ASP A 146 -6.99 26.54 8.93
N ASP A 147 -6.49 26.07 10.09
CA ASP A 147 -7.20 25.21 11.03
C ASP A 147 -7.94 24.03 10.36
N MET A 148 -7.28 23.38 9.39
CA MET A 148 -7.85 22.25 8.68
C MET A 148 -7.94 21.03 9.62
N ASN A 149 -9.08 20.36 9.57
CA ASN A 149 -9.27 19.06 10.22
C ASN A 149 -9.91 18.11 9.22
N VAL A 150 -9.28 16.96 8.99
CA VAL A 150 -9.79 15.91 8.09
C VAL A 150 -9.77 14.59 8.82
N ASP A 151 -10.90 13.93 8.88
CA ASP A 151 -11.00 12.58 9.43
C ASP A 151 -11.58 11.61 8.41
N VAL A 152 -11.09 10.38 8.43
CA VAL A 152 -11.64 9.26 7.64
C VAL A 152 -11.67 8.00 8.49
N GLY A 153 -12.75 7.29 8.39
CA GLY A 153 -12.96 6.03 9.11
C GLY A 153 -13.53 4.94 8.21
N ARG A 154 -13.16 3.69 8.48
CA ARG A 154 -13.69 2.53 7.77
C ARG A 154 -13.87 1.36 8.72
N VAL A 155 -14.98 0.65 8.57
CA VAL A 155 -15.21 -0.64 9.21
C VAL A 155 -15.63 -1.64 8.15
N LYS A 156 -15.04 -2.83 8.18
CA LYS A 156 -15.36 -3.94 7.27
C LYS A 156 -15.54 -5.23 8.06
N LEU A 157 -16.54 -6.01 7.67
CA LEU A 157 -16.75 -7.38 8.14
C LEU A 157 -17.08 -8.26 6.94
N ALA A 158 -16.36 -9.36 6.75
CA ALA A 158 -16.52 -10.21 5.59
C ALA A 158 -16.39 -11.70 5.93
N PHE A 159 -17.12 -12.51 5.19
CA PHE A 159 -17.03 -13.95 5.15
C PHE A 159 -16.22 -14.39 3.93
N GLU A 160 -15.22 -15.24 4.17
CA GLU A 160 -14.32 -15.78 3.16
C GLU A 160 -14.60 -17.26 2.94
N GLY A 161 -14.50 -17.69 1.68
CA GLY A 161 -14.51 -19.08 1.31
C GLY A 161 -13.39 -19.38 0.30
N GLU A 162 -12.66 -20.46 0.50
CA GLU A 162 -11.63 -20.93 -0.43
C GLU A 162 -11.79 -22.43 -0.65
N ARG A 163 -11.70 -22.84 -1.92
CA ARG A 163 -11.57 -24.24 -2.30
C ARG A 163 -10.20 -24.47 -2.92
N VAL A 164 -9.43 -25.40 -2.32
CA VAL A 164 -8.12 -25.81 -2.82
C VAL A 164 -8.23 -27.17 -3.49
N ILE A 165 -7.84 -27.23 -4.74
CA ILE A 165 -7.80 -28.44 -5.55
C ILE A 165 -6.34 -28.82 -5.76
N SER A 166 -5.89 -29.90 -5.13
CA SER A 166 -4.53 -30.42 -5.27
C SER A 166 -4.47 -31.34 -6.50
N MET A 167 -3.43 -31.19 -7.31
CA MET A 167 -3.19 -31.98 -8.51
C MET A 167 -2.10 -33.01 -8.25
N GLU A 168 -2.09 -34.10 -9.03
CA GLU A 168 -1.14 -35.23 -8.87
C GLU A 168 0.33 -34.79 -9.01
N ASP A 169 0.61 -33.76 -9.79
CA ASP A 169 1.93 -33.19 -10.03
C ASP A 169 2.40 -32.20 -8.92
N GLY A 170 1.63 -32.10 -7.83
CA GLY A 170 1.90 -31.19 -6.70
C GLY A 170 1.50 -29.75 -6.93
N ASN A 171 0.91 -29.42 -8.07
CA ASN A 171 0.30 -28.12 -8.33
C ASN A 171 -0.99 -27.96 -7.51
N ARG A 172 -1.39 -26.70 -7.27
CA ARG A 172 -2.62 -26.37 -6.55
C ARG A 172 -3.39 -25.29 -7.28
N LEU A 173 -4.68 -25.48 -7.42
CA LEU A 173 -5.62 -24.49 -7.85
C LEU A 173 -6.52 -24.11 -6.69
N ALA A 174 -6.54 -22.85 -6.31
CA ALA A 174 -7.48 -22.32 -5.33
C ALA A 174 -8.50 -21.42 -6.03
N VAL A 175 -9.76 -21.62 -5.71
CA VAL A 175 -10.86 -20.71 -6.06
C VAL A 175 -11.33 -20.10 -4.76
N PHE A 176 -11.36 -18.79 -4.69
CA PHE A 176 -11.72 -18.08 -3.46
C PHE A 176 -12.75 -16.98 -3.72
N GLY A 177 -13.46 -16.64 -2.67
CA GLY A 177 -14.42 -15.55 -2.66
C GLY A 177 -14.62 -14.97 -1.27
N GLN A 178 -15.02 -13.73 -1.24
CA GLN A 178 -15.33 -12.99 -0.03
C GLN A 178 -16.60 -12.15 -0.27
N VAL A 179 -17.48 -12.12 0.71
CA VAL A 179 -18.62 -11.22 0.76
C VAL A 179 -18.65 -10.50 2.09
N GLY A 180 -18.80 -9.20 2.09
CA GLY A 180 -18.75 -8.40 3.30
C GLY A 180 -19.58 -7.14 3.23
N GLY A 181 -19.80 -6.55 4.40
CA GLY A 181 -20.28 -5.19 4.56
C GLY A 181 -19.10 -4.26 4.83
N ARG A 182 -19.19 -3.06 4.30
CA ARG A 182 -18.25 -1.96 4.54
C ARG A 182 -19.03 -0.72 4.94
N HIS A 183 -18.52 0.03 5.89
CA HIS A 183 -19.03 1.34 6.28
C HIS A 183 -17.86 2.32 6.32
N ASP A 184 -18.01 3.40 5.57
CA ASP A 184 -17.08 4.53 5.50
C ASP A 184 -17.67 5.73 6.21
N SER A 185 -16.86 6.51 6.92
CA SER A 185 -17.25 7.70 7.71
C SER A 185 -16.19 8.78 7.66
N GLY A 186 -16.55 10.00 8.03
CA GLY A 186 -15.68 11.15 8.09
C GLY A 186 -15.82 12.07 6.88
N ASP A 187 -14.78 12.82 6.54
CA ASP A 187 -14.80 13.86 5.50
C ASP A 187 -14.68 13.30 4.08
N GLY A 188 -14.33 12.00 3.95
CA GLY A 188 -14.37 11.30 2.66
C GLY A 188 -15.77 10.83 2.29
N GLU A 189 -15.84 9.85 1.38
CA GLU A 189 -17.12 9.22 1.02
C GLU A 189 -17.71 8.47 2.23
N THR A 190 -18.91 8.88 2.64
CA THR A 190 -19.57 8.37 3.84
C THR A 190 -20.74 7.51 3.47
N GLY A 191 -20.82 6.31 4.03
CA GLY A 191 -21.94 5.42 3.80
C GLY A 191 -21.64 3.96 4.04
N SER A 192 -22.60 3.10 3.73
CA SER A 192 -22.46 1.65 3.85
C SER A 192 -22.69 0.98 2.51
N GLY A 193 -21.90 -0.06 2.24
CA GLY A 193 -21.98 -0.83 1.01
C GLY A 193 -21.69 -2.30 1.22
N VAL A 194 -21.93 -3.08 0.16
CA VAL A 194 -21.57 -4.50 0.10
C VAL A 194 -20.35 -4.66 -0.78
N GLU A 195 -19.34 -5.30 -0.24
CA GLU A 195 -18.11 -5.63 -0.95
C GLU A 195 -18.09 -7.12 -1.32
N LEU A 196 -17.82 -7.40 -2.58
CA LEU A 196 -17.62 -8.73 -3.12
C LEU A 196 -16.20 -8.81 -3.70
N THR A 197 -15.50 -9.86 -3.33
CA THR A 197 -14.19 -10.18 -3.92
C THR A 197 -14.21 -11.65 -4.35
N GLY A 198 -13.63 -11.97 -5.50
CA GLY A 198 -13.49 -13.33 -5.95
C GLY A 198 -12.29 -13.51 -6.85
N GLY A 199 -11.77 -14.73 -6.92
CA GLY A 199 -10.60 -14.97 -7.73
C GLY A 199 -10.19 -16.43 -7.82
N VAL A 200 -9.14 -16.63 -8.57
CA VAL A 200 -8.47 -17.92 -8.74
C VAL A 200 -6.97 -17.75 -8.54
N ARG A 201 -6.37 -18.73 -7.87
CA ARG A 201 -4.92 -18.78 -7.63
C ARG A 201 -4.39 -20.14 -8.04
N PHE A 202 -3.36 -20.12 -8.86
CA PHE A 202 -2.65 -21.31 -9.29
C PHE A 202 -1.23 -21.27 -8.76
N ASP A 203 -0.88 -22.27 -7.97
CA ASP A 203 0.47 -22.49 -7.43
C ASP A 203 1.07 -23.75 -8.08
N THR A 204 2.19 -23.59 -8.78
CA THR A 204 2.98 -24.78 -9.16
C THR A 204 3.77 -25.30 -7.99
N ALA A 205 4.16 -26.56 -8.05
CA ALA A 205 4.96 -27.24 -7.01
C ALA A 205 6.21 -26.41 -6.60
N GLY A 206 5.99 -25.37 -5.80
CA GLY A 206 6.99 -24.64 -5.05
C GLY A 206 7.53 -23.34 -5.65
N ARG A 207 7.24 -22.95 -6.92
CA ARG A 207 7.93 -21.78 -7.48
C ARG A 207 7.06 -20.69 -8.11
N VAL A 208 6.04 -21.06 -8.84
CA VAL A 208 5.23 -20.09 -9.59
C VAL A 208 3.86 -19.98 -8.95
N ARG A 209 3.42 -18.75 -8.71
CA ARG A 209 2.06 -18.43 -8.35
C ARG A 209 1.50 -17.46 -9.39
N VAL A 210 0.29 -17.73 -9.84
CA VAL A 210 -0.51 -16.82 -10.66
C VAL A 210 -1.85 -16.64 -9.95
N GLU A 211 -2.27 -15.40 -9.79
CA GLU A 211 -3.55 -15.07 -9.18
C GLU A 211 -4.29 -14.06 -10.05
N ALA A 212 -5.57 -14.29 -10.25
CA ALA A 212 -6.50 -13.31 -10.82
C ALA A 212 -7.61 -13.05 -9.81
N LYS A 213 -7.89 -11.78 -9.54
CA LYS A 213 -8.82 -11.31 -8.51
C LYS A 213 -9.71 -10.21 -9.09
N ALA A 214 -10.98 -10.25 -8.77
CA ALA A 214 -11.93 -9.17 -9.04
C ALA A 214 -12.55 -8.71 -7.74
N ARG A 215 -12.84 -7.40 -7.66
CA ARG A 215 -13.48 -6.75 -6.52
C ARG A 215 -14.60 -5.86 -7.01
N LEU A 216 -15.67 -5.82 -6.26
CA LEU A 216 -16.81 -4.95 -6.47
C LEU A 216 -17.28 -4.42 -5.11
N LEU A 217 -17.37 -3.12 -4.97
CA LEU A 217 -18.15 -2.46 -3.92
C LEU A 217 -19.39 -1.89 -4.59
N SER A 218 -20.56 -2.27 -4.11
CA SER A 218 -21.84 -1.85 -4.67
C SER A 218 -22.83 -1.59 -3.56
N LEU A 219 -23.97 -1.01 -3.93
CA LEU A 219 -25.03 -0.64 -3.01
C LEU A 219 -24.55 0.32 -1.90
N HIS A 220 -23.52 1.12 -2.18
CA HIS A 220 -23.06 2.11 -1.24
C HIS A 220 -24.11 3.20 -1.08
N SER A 221 -24.39 3.59 0.17
CA SER A 221 -25.45 4.56 0.48
C SER A 221 -25.10 6.00 0.08
N ALA A 222 -23.82 6.30 -0.16
CA ALA A 222 -23.44 7.50 -0.88
C ALA A 222 -23.86 7.31 -2.35
N GLY A 223 -24.77 8.13 -2.81
CA GLY A 223 -25.38 7.96 -4.14
C GLY A 223 -24.34 8.10 -5.25
N GLY A 224 -24.17 7.02 -6.04
CA GLY A 224 -23.26 6.98 -7.17
C GLY A 224 -21.84 6.57 -6.86
N TYR A 225 -21.53 6.14 -5.63
CA TYR A 225 -20.24 5.62 -5.25
C TYR A 225 -20.19 4.09 -5.42
N ASP A 226 -19.48 3.66 -6.43
CA ASP A 226 -19.23 2.26 -6.74
C ASP A 226 -17.72 2.06 -7.00
N GLU A 227 -17.15 1.01 -6.45
CA GLU A 227 -15.78 0.62 -6.74
C GLU A 227 -15.81 -0.73 -7.47
N ASN A 228 -15.07 -0.85 -8.55
CA ASN A 228 -14.88 -2.12 -9.23
C ASN A 228 -13.45 -2.23 -9.76
N GLY A 229 -12.93 -3.43 -9.77
CA GLY A 229 -11.59 -3.62 -10.28
C GLY A 229 -11.24 -5.08 -10.48
N VAL A 230 -10.22 -5.29 -11.31
CA VAL A 230 -9.64 -6.59 -11.60
C VAL A 230 -8.12 -6.47 -11.46
N SER A 231 -7.50 -7.47 -10.84
CA SER A 231 -6.04 -7.57 -10.79
C SER A 231 -5.57 -8.94 -11.23
N VAL A 232 -4.38 -8.98 -11.82
CA VAL A 232 -3.67 -10.21 -12.14
C VAL A 232 -2.25 -10.09 -11.62
N SER A 233 -1.78 -11.10 -10.91
CA SER A 233 -0.41 -11.15 -10.43
C SER A 233 0.25 -12.47 -10.79
N ALA A 234 1.57 -12.43 -11.02
CA ALA A 234 2.39 -13.60 -11.23
C ALA A 234 3.69 -13.46 -10.45
N ILE A 235 4.03 -14.48 -9.68
CA ILE A 235 5.23 -14.52 -8.85
C ILE A 235 6.02 -15.78 -9.18
N VAL A 236 7.31 -15.61 -9.46
CA VAL A 236 8.28 -16.70 -9.53
C VAL A 236 9.22 -16.56 -8.35
N ARG A 237 9.22 -17.53 -7.46
CA ARG A 237 10.11 -17.55 -6.28
C ARG A 237 11.49 -18.09 -6.66
N PRO A 238 12.55 -17.67 -5.99
CA PRO A 238 13.86 -18.29 -6.08
C PRO A 238 13.79 -19.80 -5.77
N ARG A 239 14.86 -20.52 -6.01
CA ARG A 239 14.98 -21.94 -5.61
C ARG A 239 14.88 -22.09 -4.09
N ALA A 240 14.70 -23.31 -3.62
CA ALA A 240 14.60 -23.62 -2.19
C ALA A 240 15.85 -23.19 -1.37
N ASP A 241 17.01 -23.09 -2.01
CA ASP A 241 18.25 -22.57 -1.40
C ASP A 241 18.34 -21.03 -1.43
N GLY A 242 17.29 -20.36 -1.85
CA GLY A 242 17.16 -18.90 -1.97
C GLY A 242 17.80 -18.33 -3.23
N THR A 243 18.53 -19.12 -4.04
CA THR A 243 19.23 -18.63 -5.22
C THR A 243 18.39 -18.65 -6.50
N GLY A 244 18.82 -17.90 -7.51
CA GLY A 244 18.24 -17.92 -8.85
C GLY A 244 17.25 -16.79 -9.09
N VAL A 245 16.49 -16.93 -10.16
CA VAL A 245 15.55 -15.92 -10.64
C VAL A 245 14.38 -15.78 -9.71
N SER A 246 14.04 -14.55 -9.37
CA SER A 246 12.75 -14.10 -8.83
C SER A 246 12.09 -13.16 -9.83
N LEU A 247 10.78 -13.28 -9.99
CA LEU A 247 9.96 -12.39 -10.80
C LEU A 247 8.69 -12.11 -10.01
N ALA A 248 8.29 -10.85 -9.99
CA ALA A 248 6.96 -10.44 -9.57
C ALA A 248 6.39 -9.52 -10.66
N LEU A 249 5.16 -9.79 -11.03
CA LEU A 249 4.38 -9.01 -11.96
C LEU A 249 3.00 -8.82 -11.36
N SER A 250 2.49 -7.62 -11.35
CA SER A 250 1.09 -7.36 -11.04
C SER A 250 0.53 -6.32 -11.98
N SER A 251 -0.73 -6.44 -12.30
CA SER A 251 -1.50 -5.46 -13.06
C SER A 251 -2.87 -5.32 -12.44
N TYR A 252 -3.43 -4.14 -12.54
CA TYR A 252 -4.77 -3.85 -12.07
C TYR A 252 -5.49 -2.90 -13.03
N LEU A 253 -6.80 -2.98 -13.01
CA LEU A 253 -7.69 -2.12 -13.76
C LEU A 253 -8.94 -1.87 -12.93
N GLY A 254 -9.35 -0.63 -12.77
CA GLY A 254 -10.58 -0.22 -12.09
C GLY A 254 -10.35 0.63 -10.86
N THR A 255 -11.44 0.97 -10.19
CA THR A 255 -11.46 1.80 -8.99
C THR A 255 -11.18 0.97 -7.73
N GLY A 256 -10.54 1.57 -6.71
CA GLY A 256 -10.29 0.91 -5.43
C GLY A 256 -9.36 -0.31 -5.49
N MET A 257 -8.66 -0.52 -6.60
CA MET A 257 -7.66 -1.57 -6.77
C MET A 257 -6.30 -0.91 -6.94
N SER A 258 -5.51 -0.91 -5.88
CA SER A 258 -4.09 -0.55 -5.97
C SER A 258 -3.22 -1.80 -6.05
N ALA A 259 -2.04 -1.67 -6.65
CA ALA A 259 -1.03 -2.72 -6.62
C ALA A 259 -0.64 -3.10 -5.19
N ASN A 260 -0.75 -2.15 -4.25
CA ASN A 260 -0.46 -2.36 -2.83
C ASN A 260 -1.44 -3.34 -2.16
N ASN A 261 -2.71 -3.36 -2.54
CA ASN A 261 -3.66 -4.33 -2.00
C ASN A 261 -3.31 -5.78 -2.38
N ALA A 262 -2.74 -5.98 -3.56
CA ALA A 262 -2.24 -7.30 -3.96
C ALA A 262 -0.94 -7.68 -3.24
N SER A 263 -0.11 -6.71 -2.87
CA SER A 263 1.20 -6.92 -2.25
C SER A 263 1.12 -7.12 -0.74
N LEU A 264 0.23 -6.43 -0.05
CA LEU A 264 0.06 -6.52 1.41
C LEU A 264 -0.47 -7.89 1.85
N GLU A 265 -1.35 -8.51 1.06
CA GLU A 265 -1.85 -9.86 1.33
C GLU A 265 -0.79 -10.95 1.13
N GLN A 266 0.31 -10.69 0.43
CA GLN A 266 1.31 -11.69 0.08
C GLN A 266 2.57 -11.67 0.94
N GLY A 267 2.66 -10.79 1.94
CA GLY A 267 3.80 -10.74 2.87
C GLY A 267 5.14 -10.35 2.23
N TYR A 268 5.14 -9.97 0.97
CA TYR A 268 6.29 -9.42 0.27
C TYR A 268 6.07 -7.93 0.08
N GLY A 269 6.30 -7.16 1.16
CA GLY A 269 6.25 -5.72 1.10
C GLY A 269 7.19 -5.19 0.02
N TYR A 270 6.65 -4.70 -1.07
CA TYR A 270 7.36 -3.80 -1.95
C TYR A 270 7.34 -2.42 -1.30
N PRO A 271 8.48 -1.90 -0.85
CA PRO A 271 8.56 -0.51 -0.47
C PRO A 271 8.65 0.31 -1.75
N GLY A 272 7.83 1.25 -1.89
CA GLY A 272 8.00 2.28 -2.90
C GLY A 272 6.82 2.54 -3.80
N ARG A 273 5.59 2.34 -3.34
CA ARG A 273 4.45 3.04 -3.90
C ARG A 273 3.68 3.79 -2.82
N ARG A 274 3.38 4.98 -3.17
CA ARG A 274 2.70 6.08 -2.56
C ARG A 274 1.42 5.66 -1.86
N VAL A 275 1.22 6.19 -0.67
CA VAL A 275 -0.08 6.19 0.05
C VAL A 275 -1.13 7.05 -0.68
N GLU A 276 -0.88 7.42 -1.92
CA GLU A 276 -1.72 8.29 -2.75
C GLU A 276 -3.04 7.68 -3.19
N ASP A 277 -3.26 6.37 -2.97
CA ASP A 277 -4.52 5.72 -3.33
C ASP A 277 -5.55 5.69 -2.18
N LEU A 278 -5.61 6.71 -1.36
CA LEU A 278 -6.83 7.06 -0.63
C LEU A 278 -7.78 7.93 -1.46
N GLY A 279 -7.38 8.36 -2.63
CA GLY A 279 -8.16 9.21 -3.54
C GLY A 279 -8.66 8.43 -4.76
N LEU A 280 -9.88 8.11 -4.82
CA LEU A 280 -10.95 8.48 -5.75
C LEU A 280 -10.56 8.65 -7.26
N GLU A 281 -9.77 7.75 -7.86
CA GLU A 281 -9.66 7.73 -9.32
C GLU A 281 -10.61 6.72 -9.93
N THR A 282 -11.48 7.25 -10.78
CA THR A 282 -12.61 6.55 -11.37
C THR A 282 -12.23 5.56 -12.45
N ASP A 283 -11.00 5.51 -12.96
CA ASP A 283 -10.55 4.52 -13.96
C ASP A 283 -9.02 4.38 -13.93
N ALA A 284 -8.49 3.87 -12.84
CA ALA A 284 -7.05 3.62 -12.73
C ALA A 284 -6.66 2.27 -13.33
N TRP A 285 -5.58 2.24 -14.07
CA TRP A 285 -4.90 1.01 -14.44
C TRP A 285 -3.41 1.12 -14.13
N GLY A 286 -2.80 0.02 -13.79
CA GLY A 286 -1.38 0.01 -13.56
C GLY A 286 -0.76 -1.36 -13.71
N MET A 287 0.56 -1.36 -13.82
CA MET A 287 1.37 -2.55 -13.90
C MET A 287 2.68 -2.34 -13.15
N ASP A 288 3.04 -3.31 -12.33
CA ASP A 288 4.31 -3.39 -11.64
C ASP A 288 5.03 -4.66 -12.07
N ALA A 289 6.31 -4.55 -12.37
CA ALA A 289 7.16 -5.69 -12.66
C ALA A 289 8.49 -5.56 -11.93
N ARG A 290 8.94 -6.64 -11.32
CA ARG A 290 10.28 -6.73 -10.73
C ARG A 290 10.91 -8.06 -11.07
N ILE A 291 12.16 -8.01 -11.53
CA ILE A 291 12.99 -9.17 -11.79
C ILE A 291 14.26 -9.07 -10.95
N GLY A 292 14.64 -10.17 -10.31
CA GLY A 292 15.88 -10.25 -9.56
C GLY A 292 16.58 -11.59 -9.79
N TYR A 293 17.86 -11.64 -9.47
CA TYR A 293 18.65 -12.87 -9.51
C TYR A 293 19.49 -13.00 -8.24
N ALA A 294 19.09 -13.89 -7.34
CA ALA A 294 19.78 -14.10 -6.08
C ALA A 294 21.03 -14.99 -6.24
N LEU A 295 22.14 -14.52 -5.70
CA LEU A 295 23.47 -15.12 -5.78
C LEU A 295 24.04 -15.36 -4.38
N LYS A 296 24.69 -16.50 -4.18
CA LYS A 296 25.61 -16.72 -3.04
C LYS A 296 26.95 -16.12 -3.35
N VAL A 297 27.38 -15.13 -2.57
CA VAL A 297 28.71 -14.55 -2.73
C VAL A 297 29.70 -15.19 -1.77
N ARG A 298 30.82 -15.69 -2.28
CA ARG A 298 31.78 -16.56 -1.56
C ARG A 298 32.37 -15.95 -0.26
N ARG A 299 32.28 -14.64 -0.09
CA ARG A 299 32.82 -13.89 1.07
C ARG A 299 31.74 -13.26 1.96
N LEU A 300 30.45 -13.40 1.60
CA LEU A 300 29.34 -12.85 2.32
C LEU A 300 28.44 -13.99 2.81
N SER A 301 28.08 -13.96 4.08
CA SER A 301 27.20 -14.98 4.69
C SER A 301 25.72 -14.74 4.39
N GLY A 302 25.39 -14.40 3.13
CA GLY A 302 24.03 -14.08 2.72
C GLY A 302 23.82 -14.21 1.22
N LEU A 303 22.69 -13.71 0.76
CA LEU A 303 22.32 -13.67 -0.64
C LEU A 303 22.38 -12.23 -1.16
N LEU A 304 23.05 -12.04 -2.29
CA LEU A 304 23.08 -10.77 -3.00
C LEU A 304 22.14 -10.88 -4.21
N THR A 305 21.18 -9.97 -4.33
CA THR A 305 20.17 -9.99 -5.38
C THR A 305 20.17 -8.67 -6.12
N PRO A 306 20.91 -8.55 -7.25
CA PRO A 306 20.64 -7.48 -8.19
C PRO A 306 19.22 -7.63 -8.72
N PHE A 307 18.55 -6.50 -8.91
CA PHE A 307 17.18 -6.46 -9.43
C PHE A 307 16.94 -5.24 -10.31
N ALA A 308 15.92 -5.35 -11.14
CA ALA A 308 15.31 -4.24 -11.84
C ALA A 308 13.80 -4.28 -11.60
N SER A 309 13.19 -3.13 -11.47
CA SER A 309 11.74 -2.97 -11.40
C SER A 309 11.28 -1.90 -12.37
N PHE A 310 10.07 -2.08 -12.82
CA PHE A 310 9.36 -1.18 -13.70
C PHE A 310 7.94 -1.03 -13.18
N ASP A 311 7.44 0.18 -13.13
CA ASP A 311 6.05 0.47 -12.80
C ASP A 311 5.47 1.44 -13.82
N MET A 312 4.16 1.33 -14.01
CA MET A 312 3.41 2.13 -14.95
C MET A 312 1.97 2.27 -14.46
N ALA A 313 1.46 3.50 -14.47
CA ALA A 313 0.08 3.78 -14.15
C ALA A 313 -0.52 4.71 -15.22
N GLY A 314 -1.81 4.56 -15.46
CA GLY A 314 -2.47 5.21 -16.58
C GLY A 314 -2.40 6.73 -16.55
N ASN A 315 -2.46 7.30 -15.37
CA ASN A 315 -2.50 8.73 -15.17
C ASN A 315 -1.17 9.33 -14.67
N ASP A 316 -0.32 8.54 -13.99
CA ASP A 316 0.83 9.06 -13.24
C ASP A 316 2.19 8.91 -13.94
N GLY A 317 2.23 8.20 -15.07
CA GLY A 317 3.49 8.03 -15.78
C GLY A 317 4.10 6.65 -15.59
N HIS A 318 5.42 6.56 -15.61
CA HIS A 318 6.14 5.29 -15.48
C HIS A 318 7.46 5.48 -14.74
N GLY A 319 7.86 4.45 -14.01
CA GLY A 319 9.13 4.41 -13.29
C GLY A 319 9.99 3.22 -13.68
N MET A 320 11.30 3.40 -13.66
CA MET A 320 12.26 2.32 -13.80
C MET A 320 13.31 2.43 -12.72
N ARG A 321 13.51 1.34 -12.01
CA ARG A 321 14.47 1.28 -10.91
C ARG A 321 15.38 0.08 -11.05
N MET A 322 16.62 0.23 -10.62
CA MET A 322 17.59 -0.84 -10.50
C MET A 322 18.17 -0.81 -9.10
N GLY A 323 18.47 -1.96 -8.56
CA GLY A 323 18.98 -2.00 -7.20
C GLY A 323 19.73 -3.27 -6.88
N LEU A 324 20.20 -3.30 -5.65
CA LEU A 324 20.93 -4.41 -5.07
C LEU A 324 20.36 -4.68 -3.68
N ARG A 325 19.87 -5.89 -3.48
CA ARG A 325 19.40 -6.36 -2.18
C ARG A 325 20.39 -7.35 -1.61
N TYR A 326 20.68 -7.21 -0.34
CA TYR A 326 21.50 -8.15 0.42
C TYR A 326 20.69 -8.71 1.59
N ASP A 327 20.49 -10.03 1.58
CA ASP A 327 19.78 -10.78 2.60
C ASP A 327 20.79 -11.54 3.44
N LEU A 328 21.01 -11.12 4.69
CA LEU A 328 21.87 -11.79 5.64
C LEU A 328 21.00 -12.64 6.58
N ALA A 329 21.20 -13.96 6.53
CA ALA A 329 20.66 -14.86 7.54
C ALA A 329 21.55 -14.82 8.78
N GLY A 330 21.03 -14.35 9.90
CA GLY A 330 21.69 -14.38 11.19
C GLY A 330 21.65 -15.77 11.84
N GLN A 331 22.23 -15.88 13.04
CA GLN A 331 22.03 -17.07 13.87
C GLN A 331 20.65 -17.00 14.53
N GLY A 332 19.87 -18.08 14.42
CA GLY A 332 18.49 -18.13 14.90
C GLY A 332 17.50 -17.55 13.91
N SER A 333 16.55 -16.73 14.40
CA SER A 333 15.50 -16.07 13.61
C SER A 333 15.90 -14.71 13.05
N THR A 334 17.10 -14.23 13.38
CA THR A 334 17.54 -12.89 12.96
C THR A 334 17.84 -12.84 11.46
N MET A 335 17.23 -11.91 10.78
CA MET A 335 17.46 -11.64 9.35
C MET A 335 17.68 -10.13 9.16
N LEU A 336 18.69 -9.78 8.39
CA LEU A 336 18.93 -8.39 7.97
C LEU A 336 18.78 -8.31 6.45
N ASN A 337 17.88 -7.46 6.01
CA ASN A 337 17.74 -7.10 4.60
C ASN A 337 18.24 -5.68 4.40
N LEU A 338 19.16 -5.51 3.46
CA LEU A 338 19.61 -4.20 2.99
C LEU A 338 19.27 -4.09 1.51
N GLU A 339 18.60 -3.04 1.12
CA GLU A 339 18.26 -2.77 -0.27
C GLU A 339 18.69 -1.35 -0.65
N PHE A 340 19.48 -1.25 -1.69
CA PHE A 340 19.86 0.01 -2.31
C PHE A 340 19.22 0.07 -3.70
N THR A 341 18.50 1.13 -3.98
CA THR A 341 17.77 1.31 -5.24
C THR A 341 18.09 2.68 -5.82
N GLY A 342 18.34 2.73 -7.11
CA GLY A 342 18.42 3.96 -7.88
C GLY A 342 17.52 3.83 -9.10
N GLY A 343 16.92 4.90 -9.51
CA GLY A 343 15.98 4.86 -10.62
C GLY A 343 15.59 6.21 -11.15
N GLN A 344 14.71 6.18 -12.11
CA GLN A 344 14.13 7.33 -12.75
C GLN A 344 12.62 7.13 -12.82
N GLU A 345 11.90 8.14 -12.43
CA GLU A 345 10.46 8.24 -12.54
C GLU A 345 10.12 9.34 -13.54
N TYR A 346 9.24 9.06 -14.47
CA TYR A 346 8.79 10.01 -15.47
C TYR A 346 7.35 10.42 -15.16
N ASP A 347 7.18 11.69 -14.81
CA ASP A 347 5.89 12.31 -14.67
C ASP A 347 5.33 12.69 -16.05
N ARG A 348 4.15 12.17 -16.36
CA ARG A 348 3.48 12.41 -17.63
C ARG A 348 2.96 13.85 -17.78
N TRP A 349 2.60 14.47 -16.67
CA TRP A 349 1.99 15.79 -16.65
C TRP A 349 3.03 16.91 -16.75
N ARG A 350 4.14 16.76 -16.00
CA ARG A 350 5.27 17.71 -16.06
C ARG A 350 6.17 17.46 -17.27
N ARG A 351 6.09 16.30 -17.90
CA ARG A 351 6.99 15.84 -18.95
C ARG A 351 8.47 15.84 -18.52
N GLU A 352 8.69 15.64 -17.26
CA GLU A 352 10.00 15.65 -16.64
C GLU A 352 10.34 14.28 -16.05
N ALA A 353 11.63 13.99 -15.97
CA ALA A 353 12.12 12.77 -15.38
C ALA A 353 12.89 13.10 -14.10
N HIS A 354 12.46 12.51 -12.99
CA HIS A 354 13.11 12.68 -11.71
C HIS A 354 14.00 11.49 -11.38
N ASN A 355 15.19 11.77 -10.81
CA ASN A 355 16.09 10.73 -10.37
C ASN A 355 15.85 10.44 -8.89
N MET A 356 15.72 9.16 -8.56
CA MET A 356 15.50 8.70 -7.21
C MET A 356 16.65 7.81 -6.74
N VAL A 357 17.05 7.97 -5.48
CA VAL A 357 17.95 7.04 -4.77
C VAL A 357 17.33 6.69 -3.43
N GLN A 358 17.21 5.41 -3.15
CA GLN A 358 16.62 4.90 -1.92
C GLN A 358 17.54 3.87 -1.25
N LEU A 359 17.68 3.95 0.07
CA LEU A 359 18.29 2.93 0.90
C LEU A 359 17.26 2.42 1.90
N ARG A 360 17.06 1.10 1.93
CA ARG A 360 16.19 0.43 2.89
C ARG A 360 17.00 -0.55 3.72
N ALA A 361 16.76 -0.57 5.02
CA ALA A 361 17.27 -1.59 5.93
C ALA A 361 16.09 -2.17 6.72
N GLU A 362 16.00 -3.50 6.78
CA GLU A 362 15.01 -4.22 7.55
C GLU A 362 15.70 -5.26 8.40
N LEU A 363 15.48 -5.23 9.70
CA LEU A 363 16.04 -6.17 10.65
C LEU A 363 14.91 -6.93 11.34
N ARG A 364 14.91 -8.26 11.21
CA ARG A 364 13.97 -9.15 11.90
C ARG A 364 14.72 -9.95 12.95
N PHE A 365 14.15 -10.10 14.14
CA PHE A 365 14.70 -10.83 15.28
C PHE A 365 13.94 -12.10 15.57
#